data_2045ebfd3f61a0889b9b7ecd9c41302e
#
_entry.id   2045ebfd3f61a0889b9b7ecd9c41302e
#
_cell.length_a   1.000
_cell.length_b   1.000
_cell.length_c   1.000
_cell.angle_alpha   90.00
_cell.angle_beta   90.00
_cell.angle_gamma   90.00
#
_symmetry.space_group_name_H-M   'P 1'
#
loop_
_entity.id
_entity.type
_entity.pdbx_description
1 polymer ?
#
loop_
_entity_poly.entity_id
_entity_poly.type
_entity_poly.pdbx_seq_one_letter_code
_entity_poly.pdbx_strand_id
1 'polypeptide(L)'
;ESDYDLAIEDTDRLHGRTALVNNVRAASSLAGAIRSTLGPKGLDKMLVDADGTALVTNDGVTVLETANVEHPTARMLIDASSSQDRSARDGTTTTVLLISEMLQNALELVRIGVHPSIIVNGYSLALDEAISEISRVSKTSDQSQKFQVIRTSLQGKGDSSLCDILADLAIEAADSLIDLGDGGDIERMFVKRLQIKEGGVVDSSLERGLMLLKSRVDIS
;
A
#
# COMPACT_ATOMS: atom_id res chain seq x y z
N GLU A 1 24.46 -28.43 -31.82
CA GLU A 1 23.04 -28.01 -31.95
C GLU A 1 22.32 -28.53 -30.73
N SER A 2 22.18 -27.72 -29.73
CA SER A 2 21.46 -28.08 -28.50
C SER A 2 20.05 -27.53 -28.59
N ASP A 3 19.10 -28.43 -28.78
CA ASP A 3 17.67 -28.19 -28.63
C ASP A 3 17.33 -27.75 -27.20
N TYR A 4 17.42 -26.46 -26.94
CA TYR A 4 16.71 -25.83 -25.83
C TYR A 4 15.61 -24.88 -26.38
N ASP A 5 14.86 -25.37 -27.33
CA ASP A 5 13.64 -24.70 -27.75
C ASP A 5 12.46 -25.26 -26.93
N LEU A 6 12.47 -24.99 -25.64
CA LEU A 6 11.26 -25.01 -24.83
C LEU A 6 10.42 -23.79 -25.24
N ALA A 7 9.93 -23.82 -26.47
CA ALA A 7 8.93 -22.90 -26.95
C ALA A 7 7.65 -23.17 -26.16
N ILE A 8 7.40 -22.34 -25.18
CA ILE A 8 6.03 -22.11 -24.72
C ILE A 8 5.36 -21.39 -25.89
N GLU A 9 4.58 -22.12 -26.67
CA GLU A 9 3.74 -21.60 -27.74
C GLU A 9 2.92 -20.44 -27.15
N ASP A 10 2.85 -19.31 -27.87
CA ASP A 10 2.17 -18.05 -27.50
C ASP A 10 2.89 -17.09 -26.55
N THR A 11 4.22 -16.98 -26.60
CA THR A 11 4.92 -15.95 -25.83
C THR A 11 5.60 -14.93 -26.78
N ASP A 12 5.16 -13.68 -26.75
CA ASP A 12 5.84 -12.56 -27.41
C ASP A 12 7.21 -12.33 -26.77
N ARG A 13 8.28 -12.54 -27.53
CA ARG A 13 9.67 -12.33 -27.07
C ARG A 13 10.18 -10.96 -27.52
N LEU A 14 10.45 -10.09 -26.55
CA LEU A 14 11.10 -8.80 -26.77
C LEU A 14 12.55 -8.85 -26.30
N HIS A 15 13.48 -8.28 -27.06
CA HIS A 15 14.91 -8.32 -26.78
C HIS A 15 15.53 -6.92 -26.68
N GLY A 16 16.57 -6.80 -25.82
CA GLY A 16 17.41 -5.61 -25.74
C GLY A 16 16.66 -4.33 -25.36
N ARG A 17 16.90 -3.23 -26.08
CA ARG A 17 16.31 -1.93 -25.77
C ARG A 17 14.79 -1.89 -25.88
N THR A 18 14.21 -2.68 -26.79
CA THR A 18 12.76 -2.75 -26.95
C THR A 18 12.09 -3.34 -25.72
N ALA A 19 12.67 -4.37 -25.14
CA ALA A 19 12.20 -4.96 -23.88
C ALA A 19 12.27 -3.97 -22.72
N LEU A 20 13.37 -3.21 -22.59
CA LEU A 20 13.51 -2.17 -21.57
C LEU A 20 12.41 -1.09 -21.71
N VAL A 21 12.20 -0.58 -22.91
CA VAL A 21 11.18 0.45 -23.18
C VAL A 21 9.78 -0.09 -22.85
N ASN A 22 9.48 -1.34 -23.23
CA ASN A 22 8.19 -1.94 -22.96
C ASN A 22 7.95 -2.13 -21.45
N ASN A 23 8.96 -2.61 -20.73
CA ASN A 23 8.91 -2.77 -19.28
C ASN A 23 8.65 -1.45 -18.55
N VAL A 24 9.36 -0.37 -18.94
CA VAL A 24 9.17 0.95 -18.34
C VAL A 24 7.80 1.53 -18.71
N ARG A 25 7.31 1.31 -19.93
CA ARG A 25 5.96 1.72 -20.31
C ARG A 25 4.87 1.02 -19.49
N ALA A 26 4.99 -0.27 -19.28
CA ALA A 26 4.05 -1.04 -18.44
C ALA A 26 4.03 -0.51 -17.01
N ALA A 27 5.21 -0.27 -16.41
CA ALA A 27 5.33 0.33 -15.09
C ALA A 27 4.69 1.72 -15.03
N SER A 28 4.94 2.56 -16.04
CA SER A 28 4.39 3.93 -16.11
C SER A 28 2.87 3.95 -16.30
N SER A 29 2.33 3.03 -17.10
CA SER A 29 0.89 2.90 -17.29
C SER A 29 0.19 2.51 -16.00
N LEU A 30 0.75 1.53 -15.27
CA LEU A 30 0.22 1.09 -13.98
C LEU A 30 0.27 2.22 -12.94
N ALA A 31 1.41 2.91 -12.83
CA ALA A 31 1.57 4.06 -11.94
C ALA A 31 0.61 5.20 -12.29
N GLY A 32 0.39 5.46 -13.57
CA GLY A 32 -0.58 6.44 -14.06
C GLY A 32 -2.01 6.14 -13.61
N ALA A 33 -2.40 4.87 -13.57
CA ALA A 33 -3.73 4.46 -13.14
C ALA A 33 -4.02 4.82 -11.67
N ILE A 34 -3.01 4.79 -10.79
CA ILE A 34 -3.19 5.05 -9.35
C ILE A 34 -2.69 6.43 -8.90
N ARG A 35 -2.00 7.19 -9.76
CA ARG A 35 -1.40 8.49 -9.41
C ARG A 35 -2.39 9.46 -8.75
N SER A 36 -3.63 9.47 -9.21
CA SER A 36 -4.66 10.38 -8.69
C SER A 36 -5.21 9.97 -7.33
N THR A 37 -4.89 8.79 -6.80
CA THR A 37 -5.31 8.35 -5.45
C THR A 37 -4.33 8.79 -4.36
N LEU A 38 -3.17 9.39 -4.74
CA LEU A 38 -2.13 9.75 -3.80
C LEU A 38 -2.53 10.92 -2.89
N GLY A 39 -2.31 10.71 -1.59
CA GLY A 39 -2.37 11.76 -0.58
C GLY A 39 -3.78 12.08 -0.07
N PRO A 40 -3.91 13.03 0.87
CA PRO A 40 -5.18 13.31 1.57
C PRO A 40 -6.26 13.94 0.69
N LYS A 41 -5.91 14.38 -0.52
CA LYS A 41 -6.82 14.86 -1.56
C LYS A 41 -6.91 13.88 -2.74
N GLY A 42 -6.52 12.62 -2.51
CA GLY A 42 -6.61 11.57 -3.50
C GLY A 42 -8.05 11.36 -3.96
N LEU A 43 -8.20 11.07 -5.25
CA LEU A 43 -9.50 10.78 -5.86
C LEU A 43 -9.79 9.29 -5.78
N ASP A 44 -11.05 8.96 -5.53
CA ASP A 44 -11.52 7.59 -5.61
C ASP A 44 -11.48 7.05 -7.04
N LYS A 45 -11.27 5.76 -7.17
CA LYS A 45 -11.37 4.99 -8.40
C LYS A 45 -12.61 4.11 -8.35
N MET A 46 -13.36 4.11 -9.41
CA MET A 46 -14.45 3.15 -9.63
C MET A 46 -13.93 2.02 -10.50
N LEU A 47 -13.93 0.82 -9.95
CA LEU A 47 -13.56 -0.40 -10.64
C LEU A 47 -14.86 -1.18 -10.90
N VAL A 48 -15.04 -1.64 -12.13
CA VAL A 48 -16.20 -2.44 -12.51
C VAL A 48 -15.67 -3.78 -13.01
N ASP A 49 -16.06 -4.87 -12.37
CA ASP A 49 -15.66 -6.21 -12.78
C ASP A 49 -16.48 -6.73 -13.96
N ALA A 50 -16.17 -7.94 -14.42
CA ALA A 50 -16.86 -8.57 -15.56
C ALA A 50 -18.34 -8.86 -15.28
N ASP A 51 -18.72 -8.99 -14.03
CA ASP A 51 -20.09 -9.26 -13.57
C ASP A 51 -20.90 -7.97 -13.37
N GLY A 52 -20.27 -6.80 -13.60
CA GLY A 52 -20.91 -5.50 -13.44
C GLY A 52 -20.92 -4.97 -12.00
N THR A 53 -20.24 -5.63 -11.07
CA THR A 53 -20.11 -5.16 -9.70
C THR A 53 -19.13 -3.97 -9.65
N ALA A 54 -19.56 -2.86 -9.06
CA ALA A 54 -18.75 -1.66 -8.93
C ALA A 54 -18.10 -1.58 -7.53
N LEU A 55 -16.79 -1.44 -7.49
CA LEU A 55 -16.02 -1.13 -6.30
C LEU A 55 -15.47 0.29 -6.39
N VAL A 56 -15.74 1.13 -5.39
CA VAL A 56 -15.18 2.49 -5.29
C VAL A 56 -14.15 2.50 -4.18
N THR A 57 -12.92 2.87 -4.50
CA THR A 57 -11.80 2.90 -3.54
C THR A 57 -10.77 3.94 -3.93
N ASN A 58 -10.06 4.50 -2.93
CA ASN A 58 -8.84 5.29 -3.14
C ASN A 58 -7.57 4.54 -2.70
N ASP A 59 -7.72 3.30 -2.25
CA ASP A 59 -6.59 2.48 -1.87
C ASP A 59 -5.86 1.93 -3.07
N GLY A 60 -4.60 2.33 -3.24
CA GLY A 60 -3.77 1.95 -4.40
C GLY A 60 -3.58 0.44 -4.53
N VAL A 61 -3.41 -0.30 -3.43
CA VAL A 61 -3.27 -1.77 -3.46
C VAL A 61 -4.54 -2.40 -3.99
N THR A 62 -5.69 -2.03 -3.45
CA THR A 62 -6.99 -2.56 -3.90
C THR A 62 -7.21 -2.32 -5.40
N VAL A 63 -6.86 -1.12 -5.89
CA VAL A 63 -6.96 -0.80 -7.33
C VAL A 63 -6.05 -1.72 -8.15
N LEU A 64 -4.81 -1.93 -7.68
CA LEU A 64 -3.81 -2.72 -8.40
C LEU A 64 -4.11 -4.23 -8.38
N GLU A 65 -4.55 -4.76 -7.25
CA GLU A 65 -4.89 -6.18 -7.10
C GLU A 65 -6.14 -6.57 -7.90
N THR A 66 -7.09 -5.63 -8.03
CA THR A 66 -8.29 -5.85 -8.85
C THR A 66 -8.00 -5.73 -10.35
N ALA A 67 -6.91 -5.03 -10.72
CA ALA A 67 -6.53 -4.90 -12.12
C ALA A 67 -6.04 -6.24 -12.67
N ASN A 68 -6.67 -6.72 -13.74
CA ASN A 68 -6.20 -7.90 -14.46
C ASN A 68 -4.99 -7.53 -15.32
N VAL A 69 -3.78 -7.67 -14.76
CA VAL A 69 -2.52 -7.28 -15.38
C VAL A 69 -1.74 -8.51 -15.80
N GLU A 70 -1.46 -8.62 -17.11
CA GLU A 70 -0.70 -9.74 -17.67
C GLU A 70 0.80 -9.45 -17.74
N HIS A 71 1.20 -8.17 -17.89
CA HIS A 71 2.59 -7.80 -18.11
C HIS A 71 3.48 -8.11 -16.88
N PRO A 72 4.59 -8.85 -17.02
CA PRO A 72 5.42 -9.29 -15.90
C PRO A 72 5.94 -8.15 -15.03
N THR A 73 6.43 -7.06 -15.64
CA THR A 73 6.93 -5.90 -14.89
C THR A 73 5.82 -5.24 -14.07
N ALA A 74 4.62 -5.12 -14.62
CA ALA A 74 3.51 -4.55 -13.87
C ALA A 74 3.10 -5.45 -12.69
N ARG A 75 3.14 -6.78 -12.85
CA ARG A 75 2.96 -7.72 -11.72
C ARG A 75 4.01 -7.52 -10.63
N MET A 76 5.28 -7.33 -10.98
CA MET A 76 6.34 -7.03 -10.00
C MET A 76 6.05 -5.74 -9.20
N LEU A 77 5.46 -4.70 -9.83
CA LEU A 77 5.07 -3.49 -9.13
C LEU A 77 3.89 -3.74 -8.17
N ILE A 78 2.92 -4.56 -8.59
CA ILE A 78 1.81 -4.98 -7.72
C ILE A 78 2.34 -5.74 -6.51
N ASP A 79 3.25 -6.69 -6.72
CA ASP A 79 3.88 -7.45 -5.63
C ASP A 79 4.66 -6.55 -4.67
N ALA A 80 5.39 -5.55 -5.19
CA ALA A 80 6.08 -4.56 -4.37
C ALA A 80 5.11 -3.72 -3.53
N SER A 81 3.99 -3.29 -4.12
CA SER A 81 2.93 -2.55 -3.43
C SER A 81 2.27 -3.40 -2.33
N SER A 82 1.93 -4.65 -2.64
CA SER A 82 1.33 -5.58 -1.69
C SER A 82 2.31 -5.96 -0.56
N SER A 83 3.61 -6.03 -0.86
CA SER A 83 4.65 -6.23 0.16
C SER A 83 4.75 -5.03 1.10
N GLN A 84 4.71 -3.81 0.56
CA GLN A 84 4.67 -2.58 1.35
C GLN A 84 3.43 -2.52 2.24
N ASP A 85 2.25 -2.91 1.71
CA ASP A 85 1.03 -2.98 2.52
C ASP A 85 1.17 -3.98 3.67
N ARG A 86 1.72 -5.16 3.42
CA ARG A 86 1.91 -6.17 4.49
C ARG A 86 2.85 -5.69 5.58
N SER A 87 3.92 -4.98 5.24
CA SER A 87 4.95 -4.55 6.19
C SER A 87 4.59 -3.27 6.95
N ALA A 88 4.09 -2.25 6.27
CA ALA A 88 3.92 -0.92 6.84
C ALA A 88 2.46 -0.41 6.85
N ARG A 89 1.55 -1.04 6.10
CA ARG A 89 0.15 -0.63 5.93
C ARG A 89 -0.03 0.79 5.39
N ASP A 90 1.03 1.36 4.83
CA ASP A 90 1.05 2.70 4.27
C ASP A 90 2.12 2.81 3.18
N GLY A 91 2.03 3.84 2.34
CA GLY A 91 2.99 4.13 1.29
C GLY A 91 2.90 3.26 0.04
N THR A 92 1.84 2.48 -0.13
CA THR A 92 1.64 1.56 -1.26
C THR A 92 1.64 2.28 -2.61
N THR A 93 0.83 3.32 -2.75
CA THR A 93 0.81 4.17 -3.96
C THR A 93 2.15 4.87 -4.17
N THR A 94 2.76 5.40 -3.10
CA THR A 94 4.07 6.05 -3.16
C THR A 94 5.15 5.12 -3.68
N THR A 95 5.18 3.86 -3.22
CA THR A 95 6.12 2.83 -3.68
C THR A 95 6.05 2.62 -5.18
N VAL A 96 4.85 2.42 -5.73
CA VAL A 96 4.67 2.21 -7.18
C VAL A 96 5.08 3.44 -7.98
N LEU A 97 4.70 4.64 -7.51
CA LEU A 97 5.07 5.89 -8.18
C LEU A 97 6.58 6.11 -8.18
N LEU A 98 7.26 5.88 -7.06
CA LEU A 98 8.72 5.99 -6.96
C LEU A 98 9.42 5.00 -7.90
N ILE A 99 9.02 3.73 -7.89
CA ILE A 99 9.59 2.72 -8.81
C ILE A 99 9.41 3.17 -10.27
N SER A 100 8.21 3.63 -10.63
CA SER A 100 7.93 4.09 -11.99
C SER A 100 8.80 5.28 -12.39
N GLU A 101 8.94 6.30 -11.54
CA GLU A 101 9.77 7.47 -11.82
C GLU A 101 11.27 7.09 -11.91
N MET A 102 11.76 6.23 -11.02
CA MET A 102 13.14 5.73 -11.07
C MET A 102 13.39 4.95 -12.37
N LEU A 103 12.46 4.11 -12.80
CA LEU A 103 12.59 3.37 -14.07
C LEU A 103 12.58 4.30 -15.28
N GLN A 104 11.75 5.34 -15.30
CA GLN A 104 11.74 6.33 -16.38
C GLN A 104 13.08 7.07 -16.46
N ASN A 105 13.59 7.56 -15.33
CA ASN A 105 14.88 8.23 -15.27
C ASN A 105 16.04 7.29 -15.66
N ALA A 106 15.99 6.02 -15.23
CA ALA A 106 16.96 5.01 -15.65
C ALA A 106 16.94 4.79 -17.17
N LEU A 107 15.76 4.75 -17.78
CA LEU A 107 15.63 4.60 -19.22
C LEU A 107 16.28 5.76 -19.98
N GLU A 108 16.11 7.00 -19.51
CA GLU A 108 16.79 8.17 -20.11
C GLU A 108 18.31 8.05 -19.99
N LEU A 109 18.83 7.62 -18.84
CA LEU A 109 20.27 7.38 -18.66
C LEU A 109 20.79 6.29 -19.61
N VAL A 110 20.04 5.22 -19.80
CA VAL A 110 20.40 4.16 -20.77
C VAL A 110 20.39 4.69 -22.20
N ARG A 111 19.46 5.59 -22.55
CA ARG A 111 19.38 6.22 -23.88
C ARG A 111 20.62 7.06 -24.21
N ILE A 112 21.20 7.74 -23.23
CA ILE A 112 22.44 8.51 -23.40
C ILE A 112 23.69 7.69 -23.23
N GLY A 113 23.58 6.35 -23.04
CA GLY A 113 24.69 5.41 -23.07
C GLY A 113 25.21 4.96 -21.71
N VAL A 114 24.56 5.30 -20.59
CA VAL A 114 24.93 4.77 -19.28
C VAL A 114 24.54 3.30 -19.20
N HIS A 115 25.49 2.46 -18.76
CA HIS A 115 25.22 1.04 -18.63
C HIS A 115 24.26 0.76 -17.44
N PRO A 116 23.28 -0.13 -17.58
CA PRO A 116 22.30 -0.43 -16.52
C PRO A 116 22.93 -0.81 -15.17
N SER A 117 24.05 -1.54 -15.15
CA SER A 117 24.73 -1.89 -13.90
C SER A 117 25.25 -0.68 -13.13
N ILE A 118 25.68 0.38 -13.82
CA ILE A 118 26.11 1.64 -13.17
C ILE A 118 24.93 2.32 -12.52
N ILE A 119 23.77 2.32 -13.19
CA ILE A 119 22.52 2.91 -12.64
C ILE A 119 22.09 2.13 -11.39
N VAL A 120 22.10 0.80 -11.42
CA VAL A 120 21.76 -0.05 -10.26
C VAL A 120 22.69 0.22 -9.09
N ASN A 121 24.00 0.31 -9.33
CA ASN A 121 24.96 0.66 -8.28
C ASN A 121 24.71 2.05 -7.72
N GLY A 122 24.39 3.02 -8.57
CA GLY A 122 24.02 4.38 -8.15
C GLY A 122 22.78 4.38 -7.26
N TYR A 123 21.75 3.62 -7.60
CA TYR A 123 20.55 3.48 -6.77
C TYR A 123 20.83 2.81 -5.42
N SER A 124 21.73 1.80 -5.38
CA SER A 124 22.12 1.17 -4.12
C SER A 124 22.83 2.16 -3.18
N LEU A 125 23.76 2.96 -3.70
CA LEU A 125 24.44 4.00 -2.91
C LEU A 125 23.46 5.08 -2.45
N ALA A 126 22.53 5.49 -3.30
CA ALA A 126 21.51 6.47 -2.95
C ALA A 126 20.55 5.95 -1.88
N LEU A 127 20.26 4.64 -1.86
CA LEU A 127 19.42 4.00 -0.85
C LEU A 127 20.07 4.13 0.54
N ASP A 128 21.34 3.80 0.67
CA ASP A 128 22.07 3.87 1.94
C ASP A 128 22.09 5.30 2.49
N GLU A 129 22.33 6.28 1.64
CA GLU A 129 22.29 7.69 2.00
C GLU A 129 20.87 8.15 2.38
N ALA A 130 19.85 7.73 1.62
CA ALA A 130 18.46 8.07 1.91
C ALA A 130 18.00 7.51 3.27
N ILE A 131 18.37 6.27 3.61
CA ILE A 131 18.05 5.66 4.91
C ILE A 131 18.72 6.41 6.03
N SER A 132 20.00 6.79 5.86
CA SER A 132 20.75 7.58 6.82
C SER A 132 20.10 8.95 7.04
N GLU A 133 19.72 9.63 5.97
CA GLU A 133 19.07 10.94 6.04
C GLU A 133 17.68 10.87 6.68
N ILE A 134 16.86 9.87 6.33
CA ILE A 134 15.56 9.65 6.97
C ILE A 134 15.73 9.45 8.47
N SER A 135 16.71 8.65 8.90
CA SER A 135 17.00 8.43 10.31
C SER A 135 17.41 9.73 11.02
N ARG A 136 18.20 10.59 10.34
CA ARG A 136 18.65 11.88 10.86
C ARG A 136 17.53 12.90 11.04
N VAL A 137 16.56 12.93 10.10
CA VAL A 137 15.45 13.90 10.13
C VAL A 137 14.24 13.41 10.92
N SER A 138 14.17 12.11 11.20
CA SER A 138 13.07 11.49 11.95
C SER A 138 13.01 12.06 13.38
N LYS A 139 11.79 12.28 13.85
CA LYS A 139 11.51 12.78 15.20
C LYS A 139 10.55 11.85 15.90
N THR A 140 10.73 11.69 17.22
CA THR A 140 9.74 11.03 18.06
C THR A 140 8.48 11.88 18.11
N SER A 141 7.33 11.27 17.85
CA SER A 141 6.02 11.93 17.90
C SER A 141 5.42 11.91 19.31
N ASP A 142 4.81 13.01 19.72
CA ASP A 142 3.92 13.07 20.88
C ASP A 142 2.49 12.59 20.54
N GLN A 143 1.61 12.49 21.54
CA GLN A 143 0.23 12.03 21.33
C GLN A 143 -0.58 12.94 20.39
N SER A 144 -0.35 14.25 20.46
CA SER A 144 -1.04 15.20 19.57
C SER A 144 -0.60 15.00 18.11
N GLN A 145 0.68 14.75 17.89
CA GLN A 145 1.21 14.46 16.55
C GLN A 145 0.72 13.11 16.02
N LYS A 146 0.65 12.06 16.87
CA LYS A 146 0.04 10.78 16.51
C LYS A 146 -1.40 10.96 16.04
N PHE A 147 -2.20 11.71 16.80
CA PHE A 147 -3.58 12.03 16.43
C PHE A 147 -3.66 12.70 15.05
N GLN A 148 -2.83 13.72 14.80
CA GLN A 148 -2.83 14.43 13.52
C GLN A 148 -2.42 13.53 12.34
N VAL A 149 -1.46 12.63 12.54
CA VAL A 149 -1.05 11.66 11.51
C VAL A 149 -2.21 10.73 11.16
N ILE A 150 -2.86 10.13 12.17
CA ILE A 150 -3.98 9.21 11.95
C ILE A 150 -5.16 9.96 11.32
N ARG A 151 -5.50 11.14 11.83
CA ARG A 151 -6.54 11.98 11.27
C ARG A 151 -6.29 12.32 9.80
N THR A 152 -5.04 12.61 9.44
CA THR A 152 -4.64 12.86 8.04
C THR A 152 -4.87 11.62 7.17
N SER A 153 -4.56 10.43 7.66
CA SER A 153 -4.77 9.18 6.91
C SER A 153 -6.25 8.84 6.70
N LEU A 154 -7.13 9.35 7.56
CA LEU A 154 -8.58 9.19 7.47
C LEU A 154 -9.26 10.28 6.63
N GLN A 155 -8.54 11.36 6.30
CA GLN A 155 -9.09 12.49 5.55
C GLN A 155 -9.59 12.05 4.17
N GLY A 156 -10.80 12.43 3.84
CA GLY A 156 -11.48 12.04 2.59
C GLY A 156 -12.20 10.68 2.65
N LYS A 157 -12.07 9.93 3.75
CA LYS A 157 -12.72 8.61 3.92
C LYS A 157 -14.02 8.65 4.75
N GLY A 158 -14.37 9.81 5.26
CA GLY A 158 -15.57 10.03 6.05
C GLY A 158 -15.73 11.50 6.42
N ASP A 159 -16.77 11.80 7.20
CA ASP A 159 -16.95 13.13 7.73
C ASP A 159 -15.93 13.44 8.85
N SER A 160 -15.70 14.72 9.15
CA SER A 160 -14.65 15.17 10.08
C SER A 160 -14.85 14.62 11.51
N SER A 161 -16.09 14.54 11.99
CA SER A 161 -16.40 14.04 13.34
C SER A 161 -16.11 12.54 13.47
N LEU A 162 -16.42 11.79 12.43
CA LEU A 162 -16.09 10.36 12.35
C LEU A 162 -14.58 10.14 12.33
N CYS A 163 -13.84 10.93 11.56
CA CYS A 163 -12.39 10.84 11.50
C CYS A 163 -11.73 11.09 12.86
N ASP A 164 -12.26 12.04 13.65
CA ASP A 164 -11.74 12.34 14.97
C ASP A 164 -11.97 11.17 15.96
N ILE A 165 -13.19 10.61 15.99
CA ILE A 165 -13.53 9.44 16.81
C ILE A 165 -12.66 8.23 16.45
N LEU A 166 -12.51 7.95 15.16
CA LEU A 166 -11.69 6.83 14.70
C LEU A 166 -10.21 7.03 14.98
N ALA A 167 -9.71 8.28 14.97
CA ALA A 167 -8.33 8.57 15.31
C ALA A 167 -8.05 8.29 16.79
N ASP A 168 -8.94 8.70 17.69
CA ASP A 168 -8.83 8.42 19.13
C ASP A 168 -8.89 6.92 19.42
N LEU A 169 -9.85 6.20 18.84
CA LEU A 169 -9.96 4.75 18.98
C LEU A 169 -8.72 3.99 18.44
N ALA A 170 -8.15 4.47 17.34
CA ALA A 170 -6.95 3.85 16.76
C ALA A 170 -5.72 4.05 17.66
N ILE A 171 -5.57 5.23 18.28
CA ILE A 171 -4.49 5.48 19.26
C ILE A 171 -4.67 4.59 20.48
N GLU A 172 -5.87 4.55 21.05
CA GLU A 172 -6.14 3.73 22.23
C GLU A 172 -5.90 2.24 21.97
N ALA A 173 -6.31 1.76 20.79
CA ALA A 173 -6.03 0.38 20.36
C ALA A 173 -4.53 0.12 20.22
N ALA A 174 -3.78 1.01 19.58
CA ALA A 174 -2.36 0.88 19.38
C ALA A 174 -1.59 0.91 20.71
N ASP A 175 -1.89 1.87 21.56
CA ASP A 175 -1.26 1.99 22.89
C ASP A 175 -1.56 0.73 23.75
N SER A 176 -2.78 0.19 23.67
CA SER A 176 -3.16 -1.06 24.36
C SER A 176 -2.36 -2.27 23.89
N LEU A 177 -1.98 -2.33 22.62
CA LEU A 177 -1.20 -3.43 22.06
C LEU A 177 0.29 -3.30 22.42
N ILE A 178 0.82 -2.08 22.48
CA ILE A 178 2.20 -1.81 22.91
C ILE A 178 2.39 -2.27 24.36
N ASP A 179 1.41 -2.07 25.22
CA ASP A 179 1.42 -2.50 26.62
C ASP A 179 1.41 -4.02 26.79
N LEU A 180 0.94 -4.78 25.79
CA LEU A 180 0.78 -6.23 25.87
C LEU A 180 2.00 -7.02 25.42
N GLY A 181 2.96 -6.42 24.76
CA GLY A 181 4.06 -7.19 24.21
C GLY A 181 5.27 -6.46 23.72
N ASP A 182 6.30 -7.22 23.56
CA ASP A 182 7.58 -6.90 22.99
C ASP A 182 7.47 -6.15 21.65
N GLY A 183 7.49 -4.89 21.61
CA GLY A 183 7.77 -3.98 20.46
C GLY A 183 7.89 -4.53 19.03
N GLY A 184 7.42 -5.75 18.81
CA GLY A 184 7.38 -6.47 17.55
C GLY A 184 6.07 -6.24 16.81
N ASP A 185 5.87 -6.97 15.74
CA ASP A 185 4.70 -6.91 14.87
C ASP A 185 3.40 -6.97 15.67
N ILE A 186 2.70 -5.84 15.72
CA ILE A 186 1.34 -5.77 16.28
C ILE A 186 0.43 -6.54 15.32
N GLU A 187 0.26 -7.82 15.58
CA GLU A 187 -0.60 -8.65 14.75
C GLU A 187 -2.06 -8.20 14.88
N ARG A 188 -2.69 -7.92 13.76
CA ARG A 188 -4.12 -7.55 13.65
C ARG A 188 -5.06 -8.54 14.35
N MET A 189 -4.61 -9.75 14.62
CA MET A 189 -5.41 -10.79 15.29
C MET A 189 -5.83 -10.38 16.69
N PHE A 190 -5.12 -9.45 17.34
CA PHE A 190 -5.47 -8.97 18.68
C PHE A 190 -6.58 -7.91 18.69
N VAL A 191 -6.84 -7.23 17.56
CA VAL A 191 -7.92 -6.25 17.44
C VAL A 191 -9.02 -6.80 16.55
N LYS A 192 -10.15 -7.16 17.14
CA LYS A 192 -11.33 -7.63 16.39
C LYS A 192 -12.36 -6.52 16.27
N ARG A 193 -12.81 -6.27 15.06
CA ARG A 193 -13.94 -5.38 14.80
C ARG A 193 -15.25 -6.18 14.87
N LEU A 194 -16.15 -5.74 15.70
CA LEU A 194 -17.49 -6.28 15.80
C LEU A 194 -18.50 -5.20 15.42
N GLN A 195 -19.36 -5.51 14.48
CA GLN A 195 -20.43 -4.61 14.09
C GLN A 195 -21.69 -4.96 14.90
N ILE A 196 -22.18 -3.98 15.67
CA ILE A 196 -23.41 -4.07 16.43
C ILE A 196 -24.51 -3.42 15.59
N LYS A 197 -25.70 -4.02 15.58
CA LYS A 197 -26.83 -3.54 14.76
C LYS A 197 -27.54 -2.31 15.35
N GLU A 198 -27.34 -2.05 16.62
CA GLU A 198 -27.95 -0.97 17.37
C GLU A 198 -26.91 0.14 17.61
N GLY A 199 -27.35 1.41 17.55
CA GLY A 199 -26.47 2.58 17.70
C GLY A 199 -25.92 3.14 16.40
N GLY A 200 -25.14 4.20 16.51
CA GLY A 200 -24.44 4.87 15.42
C GLY A 200 -22.92 4.64 15.46
N VAL A 201 -22.23 5.10 14.44
CA VAL A 201 -20.75 5.02 14.41
C VAL A 201 -20.10 5.79 15.54
N VAL A 202 -20.75 6.86 16.00
CA VAL A 202 -20.32 7.69 17.15
C VAL A 202 -20.34 6.93 18.48
N ASP A 203 -21.08 5.82 18.57
CA ASP A 203 -21.17 4.98 19.74
C ASP A 203 -20.10 3.87 19.77
N SER A 204 -19.17 3.90 18.80
CA SER A 204 -18.07 2.94 18.74
C SER A 204 -17.14 3.12 19.93
N SER A 205 -16.76 2.02 20.57
CA SER A 205 -15.85 2.00 21.70
C SER A 205 -14.81 0.90 21.58
N LEU A 206 -13.67 1.04 22.25
CA LEU A 206 -12.66 0.00 22.41
C LEU A 206 -12.92 -0.74 23.72
N GLU A 207 -13.15 -2.05 23.62
CA GLU A 207 -13.34 -2.91 24.78
C GLU A 207 -12.18 -3.87 24.95
N ARG A 208 -11.60 -3.95 26.14
CA ARG A 208 -10.53 -4.89 26.48
C ARG A 208 -11.13 -6.18 27.02
N GLY A 209 -10.89 -7.30 26.34
CA GLY A 209 -11.32 -8.61 26.81
C GLY A 209 -12.01 -9.44 25.74
N LEU A 210 -12.88 -10.35 26.17
CA LEU A 210 -13.64 -11.23 25.29
C LEU A 210 -15.06 -10.67 25.11
N MET A 211 -15.42 -10.35 23.89
CA MET A 211 -16.78 -9.94 23.55
C MET A 211 -17.60 -11.13 23.05
N LEU A 212 -18.71 -11.41 23.70
CA LEU A 212 -19.65 -12.45 23.32
C LEU A 212 -20.91 -11.80 22.70
N LEU A 213 -21.19 -12.08 21.43
CA LEU A 213 -22.41 -11.65 20.73
C LEU A 213 -23.60 -12.57 21.07
N LYS A 214 -23.79 -12.87 22.34
CA LYS A 214 -24.91 -13.69 22.83
C LYS A 214 -25.55 -13.00 24.01
N SER A 215 -26.88 -13.03 24.04
CA SER A 215 -27.62 -12.58 25.23
C SER A 215 -27.36 -13.54 26.39
N ARG A 216 -27.29 -12.99 27.59
CA ARG A 216 -27.25 -13.77 28.83
C ARG A 216 -28.54 -14.58 28.96
N VAL A 217 -28.42 -15.87 29.14
CA VAL A 217 -29.57 -16.71 29.49
C VAL A 217 -29.66 -16.67 31.02
N ASP A 218 -30.70 -16.06 31.57
CA ASP A 218 -31.02 -16.16 32.96
C ASP A 218 -31.56 -17.57 33.23
N ILE A 219 -30.81 -18.39 33.95
CA ILE A 219 -31.28 -19.66 34.46
C ILE A 219 -32.05 -19.30 35.72
N SER A 220 -33.38 -19.23 35.63
CA SER A 220 -34.28 -19.17 36.76
C SER A 220 -34.46 -20.56 37.40
#